data_3ca446f3fcdc2b441955a142bf7d88d9
#
_entry.id   3ca446f3fcdc2b441955a142bf7d88d9
#
_cell.length_a   1.000
_cell.length_b   1.000
_cell.length_c   1.000
_cell.angle_alpha   90.00
_cell.angle_beta   90.00
_cell.angle_gamma   90.00
#
_symmetry.space_group_name_H-M   'P 1'
#
loop_
_entity.id
_entity.type
_entity.pdbx_description
1 polymer ?
#
loop_
_entity_poly.entity_id
_entity_poly.type
_entity_poly.pdbx_seq_one_letter_code
_entity_poly.pdbx_strand_id
1 'polypeptide(L)'
;KMVENVDGVGEFLEDLKKNTFQKYDAFTVGEVFNMKADELGQFIGDNGHFSTIFDFCAHSLSDGAHGWYDAPHVDFKTWRDTILSSQINVQKYGLEANIIENHDEPRGVSHYIPESDVSDTSKKMLAAVNVMLRGLPFIYQGQELGMTNVYFDKLEDYRDIESINFFTELTESGLMTPEYMMKCLMLRSRDNARTPMQWDDSKQAGFTEGEPWICLLYTSPSPRDLSTS
;
A
#
# COMPACT_ATOMS: atom_id res chain seq x y z
N LYS A 1 2.62 -21.59 4.17
CA LYS A 1 1.74 -21.49 5.36
C LYS A 1 2.50 -21.51 6.70
N MET A 2 3.72 -21.04 6.73
CA MET A 2 4.46 -20.90 8.01
C MET A 2 4.43 -19.47 8.54
N VAL A 3 3.73 -18.55 7.88
CA VAL A 3 3.77 -17.12 8.18
C VAL A 3 2.39 -16.51 8.45
N GLU A 4 1.31 -17.26 8.28
CA GLU A 4 -0.06 -16.79 8.50
C GLU A 4 -0.81 -17.74 9.42
N ASN A 5 -1.47 -17.21 10.45
CA ASN A 5 -2.37 -17.93 11.37
C ASN A 5 -1.79 -19.25 11.90
N VAL A 6 -0.53 -19.21 12.32
CA VAL A 6 0.17 -20.39 12.89
C VAL A 6 -0.34 -20.65 14.29
N ASP A 7 -0.47 -21.91 14.67
CA ASP A 7 -0.79 -22.30 16.06
C ASP A 7 0.22 -21.67 17.02
N GLY A 8 -0.29 -21.06 18.10
CA GLY A 8 0.54 -20.39 19.11
C GLY A 8 0.81 -18.91 18.85
N VAL A 9 0.41 -18.32 17.70
CA VAL A 9 0.64 -16.90 17.42
C VAL A 9 -0.03 -16.01 18.48
N GLY A 10 -1.23 -16.34 18.93
CA GLY A 10 -1.94 -15.60 19.98
C GLY A 10 -1.20 -15.61 21.32
N GLU A 11 -0.63 -16.77 21.72
CA GLU A 11 0.18 -16.87 22.93
C GLU A 11 1.44 -16.03 22.84
N PHE A 12 2.11 -16.05 21.69
CA PHE A 12 3.29 -15.24 21.44
C PHE A 12 2.97 -13.74 21.49
N LEU A 13 1.89 -13.30 20.85
CA LEU A 13 1.47 -11.89 20.85
C LEU A 13 1.04 -11.43 22.24
N GLU A 14 0.40 -12.28 23.03
CA GLU A 14 0.04 -11.98 24.42
C GLU A 14 1.28 -11.84 25.30
N ASP A 15 2.28 -12.70 25.12
CA ASP A 15 3.56 -12.60 25.83
C ASP A 15 4.33 -11.33 25.44
N LEU A 16 4.35 -11.00 24.15
CA LEU A 16 4.92 -9.77 23.63
C LEU A 16 4.22 -8.54 24.24
N LYS A 17 2.87 -8.52 24.24
CA LYS A 17 2.08 -7.45 24.84
C LYS A 17 2.41 -7.23 26.31
N LYS A 18 2.42 -8.29 27.12
CA LYS A 18 2.72 -8.23 28.57
C LYS A 18 4.15 -7.80 28.87
N ASN A 19 5.11 -8.28 28.09
CA ASN A 19 6.52 -8.08 28.37
C ASN A 19 7.10 -6.81 27.75
N THR A 20 6.42 -6.20 26.78
CA THR A 20 6.86 -4.97 26.09
C THR A 20 5.81 -3.88 26.12
N PHE A 21 4.75 -3.96 25.33
CA PHE A 21 3.83 -2.87 25.04
C PHE A 21 3.21 -2.26 26.30
N GLN A 22 2.70 -3.11 27.20
CA GLN A 22 2.06 -2.64 28.44
C GLN A 22 3.02 -1.95 29.41
N LYS A 23 4.31 -2.30 29.36
CA LYS A 23 5.31 -1.68 30.25
C LYS A 23 5.62 -0.23 29.90
N TYR A 24 5.39 0.16 28.68
CA TYR A 24 5.78 1.46 28.12
C TYR A 24 4.59 2.32 27.70
N ASP A 25 3.36 1.86 27.94
CA ASP A 25 2.13 2.50 27.47
C ASP A 25 2.21 2.80 25.94
N ALA A 26 2.68 1.80 25.20
CA ALA A 26 2.98 1.94 23.80
C ALA A 26 1.72 1.90 22.96
N PHE A 27 1.57 2.83 22.02
CA PHE A 27 0.61 2.71 20.93
C PHE A 27 1.20 1.76 19.88
N THR A 28 0.45 0.72 19.52
CA THR A 28 0.93 -0.34 18.63
C THR A 28 0.00 -0.52 17.44
N VAL A 29 0.61 -0.80 16.27
CA VAL A 29 -0.11 -1.07 15.03
C VAL A 29 0.30 -2.44 14.53
N GLY A 30 -0.68 -3.34 14.35
CA GLY A 30 -0.43 -4.66 13.80
C GLY A 30 -0.58 -4.68 12.28
N GLU A 31 0.24 -5.50 11.62
CA GLU A 31 0.08 -5.82 10.21
C GLU A 31 -0.50 -7.23 10.13
N VAL A 32 -1.80 -7.32 9.79
CA VAL A 32 -2.57 -8.58 9.81
C VAL A 32 -3.31 -8.72 8.48
N PHE A 33 -2.96 -9.76 7.73
CA PHE A 33 -3.60 -10.08 6.46
C PHE A 33 -4.62 -11.21 6.60
N ASN A 34 -5.54 -11.30 5.66
CA ASN A 34 -6.50 -12.41 5.50
C ASN A 34 -7.34 -12.71 6.77
N MET A 35 -7.57 -11.70 7.59
CA MET A 35 -8.32 -11.81 8.82
C MET A 35 -9.83 -11.85 8.56
N LYS A 36 -10.53 -12.71 9.27
CA LYS A 36 -11.98 -12.74 9.24
C LYS A 36 -12.57 -11.74 10.23
N ALA A 37 -13.79 -11.28 9.96
CA ALA A 37 -14.46 -10.29 10.80
C ALA A 37 -14.68 -10.74 12.26
N ASP A 38 -14.80 -12.04 12.51
CA ASP A 38 -14.94 -12.62 13.84
C ASP A 38 -13.61 -12.78 14.58
N GLU A 39 -12.48 -12.67 13.88
CA GLU A 39 -11.12 -12.72 14.43
C GLU A 39 -10.62 -11.34 14.90
N LEU A 40 -11.26 -10.24 14.46
CA LEU A 40 -10.86 -8.85 14.78
C LEU A 40 -10.59 -8.62 16.28
N GLY A 41 -11.45 -9.16 17.14
CA GLY A 41 -11.33 -9.00 18.58
C GLY A 41 -10.09 -9.66 19.23
N GLN A 42 -9.37 -10.51 18.48
CA GLN A 42 -8.09 -11.06 18.94
C GLN A 42 -6.96 -10.05 18.76
N PHE A 43 -7.07 -9.19 17.77
CA PHE A 43 -6.01 -8.26 17.41
C PHE A 43 -6.22 -6.87 18.00
N ILE A 44 -7.45 -6.36 18.04
CA ILE A 44 -7.79 -5.01 18.54
C ILE A 44 -8.94 -5.04 19.55
N GLY A 45 -9.13 -3.93 20.26
CA GLY A 45 -10.12 -3.80 21.32
C GLY A 45 -9.57 -4.12 22.70
N ASP A 46 -10.44 -4.22 23.70
CA ASP A 46 -10.05 -4.35 25.11
C ASP A 46 -9.13 -5.54 25.39
N ASN A 47 -9.37 -6.64 24.69
CA ASN A 47 -8.56 -7.88 24.81
C ASN A 47 -7.59 -8.07 23.64
N GLY A 48 -7.55 -7.17 22.67
CA GLY A 48 -6.68 -7.27 21.50
C GLY A 48 -5.20 -7.14 21.84
N HIS A 49 -4.36 -7.68 20.97
CA HIS A 49 -2.91 -7.64 21.16
C HIS A 49 -2.29 -6.31 20.77
N PHE A 50 -2.96 -5.52 19.89
CA PHE A 50 -2.51 -4.24 19.38
C PHE A 50 -3.52 -3.13 19.70
N SER A 51 -3.05 -1.88 19.67
CA SER A 51 -3.93 -0.70 19.77
C SER A 51 -4.81 -0.54 18.54
N THR A 52 -4.26 -0.86 17.36
CA THR A 52 -4.94 -0.88 16.07
C THR A 52 -4.24 -1.82 15.10
N ILE A 53 -4.87 -2.10 13.97
CA ILE A 53 -4.29 -2.81 12.83
C ILE A 53 -4.54 -2.03 11.55
N PHE A 54 -3.71 -2.25 10.52
CA PHE A 54 -3.97 -1.70 9.20
C PHE A 54 -5.19 -2.36 8.56
N ASP A 55 -6.03 -1.54 7.92
CA ASP A 55 -7.15 -2.02 7.12
C ASP A 55 -6.69 -2.43 5.73
N PHE A 56 -6.31 -3.70 5.58
CA PHE A 56 -5.94 -4.32 4.31
C PHE A 56 -7.10 -5.04 3.61
N CYS A 57 -8.35 -4.76 3.98
CA CYS A 57 -9.52 -5.46 3.44
C CYS A 57 -9.64 -5.37 1.92
N ALA A 58 -9.17 -4.28 1.34
CA ALA A 58 -9.22 -4.03 -0.10
C ALA A 58 -7.96 -4.47 -0.85
N HIS A 59 -6.93 -4.94 -0.15
CA HIS A 59 -5.64 -5.28 -0.73
C HIS A 59 -5.75 -6.35 -1.84
N SER A 60 -6.42 -7.46 -1.56
CA SER A 60 -6.56 -8.57 -2.50
C SER A 60 -7.54 -8.32 -3.66
N LEU A 61 -8.29 -7.21 -3.65
CA LEU A 61 -9.24 -6.90 -4.73
C LEU A 61 -8.57 -6.67 -6.08
N SER A 62 -7.30 -6.35 -6.07
CA SER A 62 -6.48 -6.12 -7.26
C SER A 62 -5.60 -7.32 -7.64
N ASP A 63 -5.79 -8.48 -6.98
CA ASP A 63 -5.07 -9.69 -7.33
C ASP A 63 -5.74 -10.39 -8.50
N GLY A 64 -4.94 -10.83 -9.47
CA GLY A 64 -5.38 -11.57 -10.62
C GLY A 64 -5.24 -13.09 -10.47
N ALA A 65 -5.40 -13.81 -11.56
CA ALA A 65 -5.33 -15.28 -11.59
C ALA A 65 -3.97 -15.83 -11.16
N HIS A 66 -2.90 -15.05 -11.32
CA HIS A 66 -1.53 -15.42 -10.98
C HIS A 66 -0.99 -14.66 -9.75
N GLY A 67 -1.90 -14.14 -8.91
CA GLY A 67 -1.56 -13.41 -7.70
C GLY A 67 -1.49 -11.90 -7.89
N TRP A 68 -0.85 -11.23 -6.95
CA TRP A 68 -0.87 -9.76 -6.85
C TRP A 68 -0.12 -9.03 -7.98
N TYR A 69 0.78 -9.69 -8.71
CA TYR A 69 1.43 -9.14 -9.90
C TYR A 69 0.57 -9.18 -11.15
N ASP A 70 -0.44 -10.03 -11.21
CA ASP A 70 -1.40 -10.04 -12.31
C ASP A 70 -2.47 -9.00 -12.02
N ALA A 71 -2.30 -7.80 -12.54
CA ALA A 71 -2.96 -6.58 -12.10
C ALA A 71 -4.28 -6.26 -12.83
N PRO A 72 -5.42 -6.87 -12.47
CA PRO A 72 -6.71 -6.37 -12.92
C PRO A 72 -7.01 -5.01 -12.29
N HIS A 73 -7.80 -4.21 -13.01
CA HIS A 73 -8.30 -2.96 -12.45
C HIS A 73 -9.33 -3.23 -11.35
N VAL A 74 -9.21 -2.51 -10.23
CA VAL A 74 -10.17 -2.62 -9.12
C VAL A 74 -11.47 -1.91 -9.48
N ASP A 75 -12.59 -2.63 -9.41
CA ASP A 75 -13.91 -2.02 -9.56
C ASP A 75 -14.22 -1.11 -8.35
N PHE A 76 -14.50 0.17 -8.62
CA PHE A 76 -14.73 1.17 -7.59
C PHE A 76 -15.89 0.81 -6.65
N LYS A 77 -16.96 0.20 -7.17
CA LYS A 77 -18.10 -0.20 -6.35
C LYS A 77 -17.70 -1.29 -5.36
N THR A 78 -16.99 -2.30 -5.85
CA THR A 78 -16.46 -3.40 -5.02
C THR A 78 -15.51 -2.86 -3.95
N TRP A 79 -14.57 -2.00 -4.33
CA TRP A 79 -13.65 -1.35 -3.40
C TRP A 79 -14.39 -0.58 -2.30
N ARG A 80 -15.34 0.29 -2.69
CA ARG A 80 -16.17 1.05 -1.74
C ARG A 80 -16.93 0.14 -0.78
N ASP A 81 -17.61 -0.86 -1.31
CA ASP A 81 -18.46 -1.75 -0.51
C ASP A 81 -17.62 -2.59 0.47
N THR A 82 -16.41 -2.98 0.07
CA THR A 82 -15.44 -3.69 0.93
C THR A 82 -14.96 -2.78 2.07
N ILE A 83 -14.52 -1.57 1.79
CA ILE A 83 -14.09 -0.60 2.79
C ILE A 83 -15.22 -0.30 3.79
N LEU A 84 -16.43 -0.02 3.30
CA LEU A 84 -17.56 0.25 4.20
C LEU A 84 -17.91 -0.96 5.07
N SER A 85 -17.79 -2.17 4.54
CA SER A 85 -18.00 -3.40 5.32
C SER A 85 -16.94 -3.56 6.42
N SER A 86 -15.67 -3.28 6.12
CA SER A 86 -14.59 -3.26 7.12
C SER A 86 -14.88 -2.26 8.22
N GLN A 87 -15.23 -1.02 7.86
CA GLN A 87 -15.61 0.02 8.80
C GLN A 87 -16.78 -0.37 9.72
N ILE A 88 -17.75 -1.12 9.22
CA ILE A 88 -18.88 -1.62 10.04
C ILE A 88 -18.40 -2.72 10.99
N ASN A 89 -17.58 -3.64 10.52
CA ASN A 89 -17.12 -4.78 11.32
C ASN A 89 -16.22 -4.35 12.49
N VAL A 90 -15.38 -3.35 12.27
CA VAL A 90 -14.43 -2.89 13.29
C VAL A 90 -15.08 -2.11 14.43
N GLN A 91 -16.27 -1.52 14.23
CA GLN A 91 -16.91 -0.65 15.20
C GLN A 91 -17.10 -1.27 16.59
N LYS A 92 -17.25 -2.58 16.68
CA LYS A 92 -17.42 -3.32 17.95
C LYS A 92 -16.15 -3.32 18.79
N TYR A 93 -14.99 -3.20 18.13
CA TYR A 93 -13.69 -3.44 18.76
C TYR A 93 -12.86 -2.17 18.92
N GLY A 94 -12.95 -1.23 17.98
CA GLY A 94 -12.14 -0.02 18.04
C GLY A 94 -12.07 0.75 16.74
N LEU A 95 -10.86 1.13 16.37
CA LEU A 95 -10.52 1.85 15.15
C LEU A 95 -9.43 1.08 14.40
N GLU A 96 -9.52 1.03 13.10
CA GLU A 96 -8.43 0.58 12.23
C GLU A 96 -7.56 1.75 11.77
N ALA A 97 -6.35 1.44 11.37
CA ALA A 97 -5.46 2.36 10.68
C ALA A 97 -5.84 2.37 9.19
N ASN A 98 -6.43 3.48 8.74
CA ASN A 98 -6.78 3.67 7.33
C ASN A 98 -5.51 3.83 6.51
N ILE A 99 -5.36 3.04 5.46
CA ILE A 99 -4.19 3.03 4.59
C ILE A 99 -4.62 2.94 3.13
N ILE A 100 -3.96 3.71 2.26
CA ILE A 100 -4.19 3.70 0.80
C ILE A 100 -2.94 3.22 0.07
N GLU A 101 -1.77 3.55 0.58
CA GLU A 101 -0.48 3.16 0.03
C GLU A 101 0.57 3.06 1.14
N ASN A 102 1.59 2.27 0.89
CA ASN A 102 2.76 2.12 1.76
C ASN A 102 3.98 1.74 0.93
N HIS A 103 5.08 1.36 1.59
CA HIS A 103 6.32 0.94 0.94
C HIS A 103 6.27 -0.45 0.28
N ASP A 104 5.21 -1.21 0.47
CA ASP A 104 4.98 -2.54 -0.11
C ASP A 104 3.85 -2.55 -1.15
N GLU A 105 3.22 -1.39 -1.39
CA GLU A 105 2.14 -1.22 -2.36
C GLU A 105 2.53 -0.21 -3.45
N PRO A 106 1.89 -0.26 -4.63
CA PRO A 106 2.02 0.82 -5.60
C PRO A 106 1.44 2.12 -5.04
N ARG A 107 1.72 3.25 -5.70
CA ARG A 107 1.10 4.53 -5.36
C ARG A 107 -0.42 4.47 -5.48
N GLY A 108 -1.14 4.89 -4.46
CA GLY A 108 -2.59 4.80 -4.38
C GLY A 108 -3.32 5.49 -5.53
N VAL A 109 -2.80 6.63 -6.00
CA VAL A 109 -3.35 7.32 -7.18
C VAL A 109 -3.32 6.41 -8.41
N SER A 110 -2.20 5.74 -8.68
CA SER A 110 -2.05 4.85 -9.83
C SER A 110 -2.77 3.51 -9.65
N HIS A 111 -3.02 3.10 -8.40
CA HIS A 111 -3.68 1.86 -8.07
C HIS A 111 -5.21 1.97 -8.20
N TYR A 112 -5.80 3.03 -7.65
CA TYR A 112 -7.25 3.14 -7.49
C TYR A 112 -7.93 4.06 -8.51
N ILE A 113 -7.19 4.95 -9.17
CA ILE A 113 -7.73 5.89 -10.14
C ILE A 113 -7.30 5.45 -11.54
N PRO A 114 -8.25 5.19 -12.47
CA PRO A 114 -7.90 4.94 -13.86
C PRO A 114 -7.04 6.07 -14.43
N GLU A 115 -6.03 5.73 -15.23
CA GLU A 115 -5.08 6.72 -15.77
C GLU A 115 -5.77 7.89 -16.49
N SER A 116 -6.85 7.61 -17.23
CA SER A 116 -7.67 8.61 -17.91
C SER A 116 -8.37 9.60 -16.97
N ASP A 117 -8.55 9.23 -15.71
CA ASP A 117 -9.33 9.98 -14.72
C ASP A 117 -8.44 10.65 -13.67
N VAL A 118 -7.11 10.49 -13.77
CA VAL A 118 -6.15 11.13 -12.88
C VAL A 118 -6.19 12.64 -13.08
N SER A 119 -6.50 13.35 -12.03
CA SER A 119 -6.61 14.81 -11.97
C SER A 119 -6.40 15.28 -10.53
N ASP A 120 -6.17 16.55 -10.31
CA ASP A 120 -6.10 17.13 -8.96
C ASP A 120 -7.36 16.84 -8.14
N THR A 121 -8.53 16.85 -8.81
CA THR A 121 -9.81 16.57 -8.14
C THR A 121 -9.87 15.12 -7.67
N SER A 122 -9.52 14.15 -8.52
CA SER A 122 -9.54 12.73 -8.15
C SER A 122 -8.48 12.37 -7.11
N LYS A 123 -7.28 12.99 -7.18
CA LYS A 123 -6.25 12.85 -6.14
C LYS A 123 -6.74 13.38 -4.79
N LYS A 124 -7.33 14.58 -4.76
CA LYS A 124 -7.92 15.17 -3.54
C LYS A 124 -9.09 14.35 -3.01
N MET A 125 -9.91 13.77 -3.89
CA MET A 125 -10.98 12.85 -3.50
C MET A 125 -10.41 11.61 -2.79
N LEU A 126 -9.39 10.96 -3.34
CA LEU A 126 -8.76 9.79 -2.73
C LEU A 126 -8.16 10.12 -1.37
N ALA A 127 -7.47 11.26 -1.24
CA ALA A 127 -6.94 11.74 0.03
C ALA A 127 -8.07 12.01 1.05
N ALA A 128 -9.17 12.63 0.61
CA ALA A 128 -10.34 12.86 1.46
C ALA A 128 -10.95 11.56 1.97
N VAL A 129 -11.05 10.52 1.15
CA VAL A 129 -11.53 9.21 1.58
C VAL A 129 -10.66 8.68 2.73
N ASN A 130 -9.32 8.68 2.58
CA ASN A 130 -8.42 8.18 3.63
C ASN A 130 -8.59 8.92 4.96
N VAL A 131 -8.76 10.23 4.92
CA VAL A 131 -8.86 11.08 6.13
C VAL A 131 -10.26 11.07 6.74
N MET A 132 -11.31 10.89 5.93
CA MET A 132 -12.70 10.98 6.39
C MET A 132 -13.30 9.66 6.87
N LEU A 133 -12.69 8.52 6.53
CA LEU A 133 -13.06 7.24 7.08
C LEU A 133 -12.82 7.21 8.59
N ARG A 134 -13.70 6.52 9.32
CA ARG A 134 -13.54 6.34 10.77
C ARG A 134 -12.30 5.48 11.04
N GLY A 135 -11.28 6.06 11.63
CA GLY A 135 -10.02 5.38 11.89
C GLY A 135 -8.86 6.35 12.09
N LEU A 136 -7.68 5.81 12.05
CA LEU A 136 -6.43 6.56 12.16
C LEU A 136 -5.82 6.67 10.76
N PRO A 137 -5.85 7.84 10.12
CA PRO A 137 -5.30 7.98 8.78
C PRO A 137 -3.78 7.86 8.82
N PHE A 138 -3.25 6.87 8.11
CA PHE A 138 -1.83 6.74 7.82
C PHE A 138 -1.57 7.34 6.45
N ILE A 139 -0.65 8.29 6.40
CA ILE A 139 -0.28 9.00 5.18
C ILE A 139 1.17 8.63 4.87
N TYR A 140 1.36 7.95 3.74
CA TYR A 140 2.69 7.59 3.28
C TYR A 140 3.38 8.80 2.63
N GLN A 141 4.72 8.88 2.77
CA GLN A 141 5.50 9.97 2.18
C GLN A 141 5.23 10.11 0.67
N GLY A 142 4.90 11.32 0.21
CA GLY A 142 4.52 11.61 -1.17
C GLY A 142 3.03 11.45 -1.48
N GLN A 143 2.25 10.79 -0.62
CA GLN A 143 0.80 10.70 -0.76
C GLN A 143 0.14 12.07 -0.65
N GLU A 144 0.65 12.95 0.21
CA GLU A 144 0.21 14.34 0.37
C GLU A 144 0.40 15.18 -0.89
N LEU A 145 1.32 14.79 -1.77
CA LEU A 145 1.55 15.41 -3.07
C LEU A 145 0.76 14.72 -4.20
N GLY A 146 0.12 13.59 -3.90
CA GLY A 146 -0.53 12.77 -4.92
C GLY A 146 0.46 12.16 -5.90
N MET A 147 1.63 11.70 -5.42
CA MET A 147 2.62 11.01 -6.24
C MET A 147 2.00 9.79 -6.93
N THR A 148 2.43 9.56 -8.17
CA THR A 148 2.03 8.41 -8.99
C THR A 148 3.16 7.39 -9.12
N ASN A 149 2.87 6.24 -9.72
CA ASN A 149 3.88 5.28 -10.10
C ASN A 149 4.89 5.88 -11.08
N VAL A 150 6.11 5.32 -11.09
CA VAL A 150 7.19 5.78 -11.99
C VAL A 150 7.16 5.12 -13.36
N TYR A 151 6.47 3.98 -13.51
CA TYR A 151 6.29 3.28 -14.79
C TYR A 151 7.61 2.97 -15.51
N PHE A 152 8.58 2.36 -14.82
CA PHE A 152 9.82 1.90 -15.47
C PHE A 152 9.52 0.93 -16.62
N ASP A 153 10.10 1.20 -17.79
CA ASP A 153 9.90 0.40 -19.01
C ASP A 153 10.96 -0.70 -19.21
N LYS A 154 11.93 -0.79 -18.30
CA LYS A 154 13.01 -1.77 -18.35
C LYS A 154 13.16 -2.50 -17.03
N LEU A 155 13.40 -3.81 -17.11
CA LEU A 155 13.59 -4.64 -15.92
C LEU A 155 14.82 -4.21 -15.09
N GLU A 156 15.86 -3.70 -15.76
CA GLU A 156 17.10 -3.26 -15.11
C GLU A 156 16.93 -2.05 -14.19
N ASP A 157 15.84 -1.29 -14.34
CA ASP A 157 15.53 -0.13 -13.51
C ASP A 157 14.89 -0.53 -12.18
N TYR A 158 14.32 -1.75 -12.10
CA TYR A 158 13.75 -2.28 -10.87
C TYR A 158 14.84 -2.76 -9.91
N ARG A 159 14.62 -2.57 -8.61
CA ARG A 159 15.48 -2.99 -7.50
C ARG A 159 14.84 -4.01 -6.58
N ASP A 160 13.50 -4.06 -6.55
CA ASP A 160 12.77 -5.01 -5.75
C ASP A 160 12.99 -6.44 -6.25
N ILE A 161 13.64 -7.24 -5.40
CA ILE A 161 14.01 -8.62 -5.74
C ILE A 161 12.79 -9.50 -6.04
N GLU A 162 11.67 -9.23 -5.40
CA GLU A 162 10.44 -9.97 -5.63
C GLU A 162 9.87 -9.67 -7.02
N SER A 163 9.84 -8.41 -7.43
CA SER A 163 9.46 -8.00 -8.79
C SER A 163 10.32 -8.69 -9.85
N ILE A 164 11.65 -8.73 -9.65
CA ILE A 164 12.60 -9.37 -10.57
C ILE A 164 12.38 -10.88 -10.63
N ASN A 165 12.20 -11.53 -9.49
CA ASN A 165 11.96 -12.96 -9.42
C ASN A 165 10.63 -13.34 -10.08
N PHE A 166 9.54 -12.65 -9.81
CA PHE A 166 8.26 -12.91 -10.47
C PHE A 166 8.29 -12.69 -11.97
N PHE A 167 8.96 -11.64 -12.43
CA PHE A 167 9.17 -11.45 -13.86
C PHE A 167 9.86 -12.67 -14.47
N THR A 168 10.96 -13.12 -13.86
CA THR A 168 11.74 -14.25 -14.36
C THR A 168 10.93 -15.55 -14.35
N GLU A 169 10.34 -15.90 -13.21
CA GLU A 169 9.59 -17.15 -13.03
C GLU A 169 8.39 -17.26 -13.95
N LEU A 170 7.60 -16.19 -14.07
CA LEU A 170 6.37 -16.20 -14.87
C LEU A 170 6.65 -16.15 -16.38
N THR A 171 7.72 -15.49 -16.79
CA THR A 171 8.10 -15.47 -18.21
C THR A 171 8.83 -16.74 -18.64
N GLU A 172 9.76 -17.27 -17.85
CA GLU A 172 10.48 -18.52 -18.16
C GLU A 172 9.55 -19.75 -18.13
N SER A 173 8.55 -19.75 -17.24
CA SER A 173 7.52 -20.81 -17.23
C SER A 173 6.51 -20.73 -18.39
N GLY A 174 6.53 -19.61 -19.13
CA GLY A 174 5.56 -19.38 -20.23
C GLY A 174 4.14 -19.05 -19.76
N LEU A 175 3.95 -18.76 -18.47
CA LEU A 175 2.64 -18.35 -17.94
C LEU A 175 2.27 -16.93 -18.36
N MET A 176 3.24 -16.05 -18.49
CA MET A 176 3.07 -14.66 -18.95
C MET A 176 4.09 -14.30 -20.03
N THR A 177 3.70 -13.38 -20.93
CA THR A 177 4.66 -12.81 -21.86
C THR A 177 5.48 -11.71 -21.17
N PRO A 178 6.75 -11.46 -21.59
CA PRO A 178 7.56 -10.38 -21.04
C PRO A 178 6.88 -9.01 -21.11
N GLU A 179 6.18 -8.74 -22.21
CA GLU A 179 5.47 -7.46 -22.41
C GLU A 179 4.31 -7.29 -21.41
N TYR A 180 3.56 -8.37 -21.15
CA TYR A 180 2.48 -8.33 -20.15
C TYR A 180 3.04 -8.20 -18.74
N MET A 181 4.09 -8.95 -18.43
CA MET A 181 4.73 -8.89 -17.11
C MET A 181 5.33 -7.50 -16.82
N MET A 182 5.94 -6.83 -17.83
CA MET A 182 6.39 -5.45 -17.67
C MET A 182 5.24 -4.50 -17.33
N LYS A 183 4.07 -4.64 -17.97
CA LYS A 183 2.88 -3.85 -17.60
C LYS A 183 2.44 -4.10 -16.16
N CYS A 184 2.48 -5.35 -15.71
CA CYS A 184 2.16 -5.68 -14.33
C CYS A 184 3.15 -5.03 -13.35
N LEU A 185 4.45 -5.05 -13.65
CA LEU A 185 5.46 -4.37 -12.82
C LEU A 185 5.26 -2.86 -12.76
N MET A 186 4.96 -2.22 -13.90
CA MET A 186 4.65 -0.78 -13.96
C MET A 186 3.48 -0.41 -13.04
N LEU A 187 2.51 -1.32 -12.88
CA LEU A 187 1.33 -1.07 -12.06
C LEU A 187 1.51 -1.48 -10.60
N ARG A 188 2.24 -2.57 -10.33
CA ARG A 188 2.19 -3.27 -9.06
C ARG A 188 3.50 -3.35 -8.29
N SER A 189 4.67 -3.14 -8.93
CA SER A 189 5.93 -3.24 -8.22
C SER A 189 6.02 -2.25 -7.06
N ARG A 190 6.57 -2.72 -5.94
CA ARG A 190 6.86 -1.92 -4.75
C ARG A 190 7.83 -0.76 -5.03
N ASP A 191 8.68 -0.90 -6.03
CA ASP A 191 9.61 0.17 -6.43
C ASP A 191 8.89 1.47 -6.82
N ASN A 192 7.64 1.38 -7.28
CA ASN A 192 6.80 2.54 -7.55
C ASN A 192 6.60 3.45 -6.32
N ALA A 193 6.54 2.87 -5.13
CA ALA A 193 6.38 3.61 -3.88
C ALA A 193 7.71 3.87 -3.15
N ARG A 194 8.82 3.26 -3.61
CA ARG A 194 10.15 3.37 -2.99
C ARG A 194 11.06 4.40 -3.65
N THR A 195 10.52 5.18 -4.57
CA THR A 195 11.23 6.32 -5.15
C THR A 195 11.47 7.39 -4.09
N PRO A 196 12.60 8.12 -4.17
CA PRO A 196 12.83 9.26 -3.31
C PRO A 196 11.71 10.30 -3.36
N MET A 197 11.48 10.96 -2.24
CA MET A 197 10.52 12.06 -2.16
C MET A 197 10.90 13.18 -3.11
N GLN A 198 9.92 13.72 -3.80
CA GLN A 198 10.10 14.85 -4.71
C GLN A 198 9.81 16.15 -3.98
N TRP A 199 10.85 16.94 -3.70
CA TRP A 199 10.74 18.17 -2.94
C TRP A 199 10.55 19.40 -3.81
N ASP A 200 11.18 19.42 -5.00
CA ASP A 200 11.11 20.53 -5.95
C ASP A 200 11.45 20.07 -7.39
N ASP A 201 11.54 21.01 -8.30
CA ASP A 201 11.85 20.81 -9.73
C ASP A 201 13.35 20.86 -10.06
N SER A 202 14.22 20.89 -9.05
CA SER A 202 15.66 20.84 -9.26
C SER A 202 16.18 19.44 -9.59
N LYS A 203 17.47 19.34 -9.89
CA LYS A 203 18.12 18.04 -10.16
C LYS A 203 17.83 17.06 -9.01
N GLN A 204 17.50 15.81 -9.36
CA GLN A 204 17.10 14.74 -8.41
C GLN A 204 15.92 15.16 -7.51
N ALA A 205 15.02 16.01 -8.05
CA ALA A 205 13.83 16.51 -7.36
C ALA A 205 14.14 17.12 -5.97
N GLY A 206 15.29 17.76 -5.81
CA GLY A 206 15.74 18.34 -4.55
C GLY A 206 16.06 17.32 -3.45
N PHE A 207 16.02 16.02 -3.74
CA PHE A 207 16.23 14.98 -2.75
C PHE A 207 17.72 14.78 -2.41
N THR A 208 18.59 14.78 -3.42
CA THR A 208 20.04 14.53 -3.26
C THR A 208 20.87 15.23 -4.33
N GLU A 209 22.12 15.55 -3.99
CA GLU A 209 23.12 15.99 -4.96
C GLU A 209 23.82 14.82 -5.65
N GLY A 210 23.75 13.61 -5.07
CA GLY A 210 24.34 12.37 -5.59
C GLY A 210 23.39 11.58 -6.49
N GLU A 211 23.74 10.34 -6.80
CA GLU A 211 22.87 9.42 -7.52
C GLU A 211 21.89 8.78 -6.52
N PRO A 212 20.57 8.85 -6.78
CA PRO A 212 19.57 8.18 -5.93
C PRO A 212 19.64 6.65 -6.14
N TRP A 213 19.18 5.90 -5.13
CA TRP A 213 19.17 4.42 -5.18
C TRP A 213 18.27 3.85 -6.29
N ILE A 214 17.26 4.62 -6.71
CA ILE A 214 16.35 4.29 -7.80
C ILE A 214 16.11 5.56 -8.63
N CYS A 215 15.95 5.41 -9.93
CA CYS A 215 15.79 6.53 -10.84
C CYS A 215 14.52 7.34 -10.51
N LEU A 216 14.65 8.66 -10.54
CA LEU A 216 13.53 9.59 -10.45
C LEU A 216 13.08 9.94 -11.87
N LEU A 217 11.90 9.50 -12.25
CA LEU A 217 11.28 10.01 -13.46
C LEU A 217 10.64 11.36 -13.14
N TYR A 218 11.01 12.39 -13.90
CA TYR A 218 10.55 13.77 -13.75
C TYR A 218 9.08 14.00 -14.18
N THR A 219 8.24 12.98 -14.11
CA THR A 219 6.85 13.02 -14.60
C THR A 219 5.80 13.31 -13.54
N SER A 220 6.19 13.44 -12.27
CA SER A 220 5.26 13.86 -11.22
C SER A 220 5.19 15.38 -11.14
N PRO A 221 4.00 15.96 -10.92
CA PRO A 221 3.89 17.40 -10.69
C PRO A 221 4.69 17.77 -9.44
N SER A 222 5.62 18.72 -9.62
CA SER A 222 6.31 19.34 -8.50
C SER A 222 5.29 20.07 -7.61
N PRO A 223 5.56 20.21 -6.29
CA PRO A 223 4.74 21.07 -5.42
C PRO A 223 4.51 22.49 -5.97
N ARG A 224 5.38 22.97 -6.84
CA ARG A 224 5.22 24.28 -7.52
C ARG A 224 4.13 24.26 -8.59
N ASP A 225 3.88 23.12 -9.24
CA ASP A 225 2.81 23.02 -10.24
C ASP A 225 1.43 23.10 -9.60
N LEU A 226 1.34 22.82 -8.30
CA LEU A 226 0.11 22.96 -7.51
C LEU A 226 -0.12 24.40 -7.00
N SER A 227 0.88 25.28 -7.05
CA SER A 227 0.80 26.65 -6.54
C SER A 227 0.39 27.70 -7.56
N THR A 228 0.23 27.32 -8.83
CA THR A 228 -0.05 28.24 -9.94
C THR A 228 -1.44 28.09 -10.56
N SER A 229 -2.33 27.26 -9.94
CA SER A 229 -3.73 27.11 -10.38
C SER A 229 -4.73 27.68 -9.40
#